data_569b86ed99f80f415293c2167abd3239
#
_entry.id   569b86ed99f80f415293c2167abd3239
#
_cell.length_a   1.000
_cell.length_b   1.000
_cell.length_c   1.000
_cell.angle_alpha   90.00
_cell.angle_beta   90.00
_cell.angle_gamma   90.00
#
_symmetry.space_group_name_H-M   'P 1'
#
loop_
_entity.id
_entity.type
_entity.pdbx_description
1 polymer ?
#
loop_
_entity_poly.entity_id
_entity_poly.type
_entity_poly.pdbx_seq_one_letter_code
_entity_poly.pdbx_strand_id
1 'polypeptide(L)'
;MPNFISEDQIEQALLQRLQHVCGFDVLNCHTADPADLNDGSGRIDKRDVLLPAHLTSAALRLNPQIPEPVVLAALARLSDRRQAMSLVAANREVDGLLRDGIAVNFEDAQGRPQQEQLRLIDFNAAANNEFLAASQLWIKCTGISALADYRRPDVLLYVNGIPLVFVELKNSNVKLRSAYSDNLTNYKNDIPQLFITNAFCVLSNAIETRLGSLTGQWEHFFGWLRVNDEKEKIDRAQIAEAGTSLERLAEGLFQRERLLDYVENFVLFHRETNKILAQNHQFIGVNHALAQFEERNAHSTDDKAARRKLGVFWHTQGSGKSFSMVFYVRKIFRKLTGNFTFVVVTDRDDLDGQIYRNFLNTGTVKAQDAAQPKNSEELRRFLGQNKRLVFTLIQKFRYAQGATYPVLSERDDIVVIVDEAHRTQYKSLAENMRAGLPNASYLAFTGTPLLGRERKTTSSLA
;
A
#
# COMPACT_ATOMS: atom_id res chain seq x y z
N MET A 1 -16.63 17.67 30.08
CA MET A 1 -17.25 16.95 28.96
C MET A 1 -16.46 17.33 27.73
N PRO A 2 -16.09 16.39 26.84
CA PRO A 2 -15.46 16.79 25.60
C PRO A 2 -16.41 17.74 24.86
N ASN A 3 -15.89 18.80 24.26
CA ASN A 3 -16.68 19.73 23.47
C ASN A 3 -17.36 18.95 22.32
N PHE A 4 -18.65 19.18 22.15
CA PHE A 4 -19.38 18.61 21.01
C PHE A 4 -18.85 19.21 19.73
N ILE A 5 -18.40 18.35 18.80
CA ILE A 5 -17.97 18.73 17.46
C ILE A 5 -18.99 18.14 16.49
N SER A 6 -19.63 18.99 15.71
CA SER A 6 -20.62 18.56 14.71
C SER A 6 -19.94 17.91 13.49
N GLU A 7 -20.70 17.11 12.74
CA GLU A 7 -20.27 16.48 11.50
C GLU A 7 -19.79 17.52 10.47
N ASP A 8 -20.52 18.63 10.34
CA ASP A 8 -20.17 19.76 9.47
C ASP A 8 -18.83 20.42 9.87
N GLN A 9 -18.62 20.64 11.18
CA GLN A 9 -17.34 21.19 11.66
C GLN A 9 -16.15 20.27 11.35
N ILE A 10 -16.34 18.95 11.46
CA ILE A 10 -15.31 17.95 11.13
C ILE A 10 -15.04 17.96 9.62
N GLU A 11 -16.10 18.02 8.80
CA GLU A 11 -15.99 18.10 7.34
C GLU A 11 -15.22 19.35 6.91
N GLN A 12 -15.63 20.52 7.40
CA GLN A 12 -14.98 21.79 7.05
C GLN A 12 -13.51 21.81 7.48
N ALA A 13 -13.18 21.33 8.68
CA ALA A 13 -11.81 21.22 9.14
C ALA A 13 -10.96 20.27 8.26
N LEU A 14 -11.54 19.14 7.84
CA LEU A 14 -10.87 18.23 6.92
C LEU A 14 -10.63 18.90 5.56
N LEU A 15 -11.64 19.53 4.96
CA LEU A 15 -11.53 20.18 3.65
C LEU A 15 -10.48 21.31 3.66
N GLN A 16 -10.46 22.13 4.70
CA GLN A 16 -9.43 23.16 4.87
C GLN A 16 -8.01 22.56 4.97
N ARG A 17 -7.87 21.47 5.70
CA ARG A 17 -6.56 20.79 5.81
C ARG A 17 -6.14 20.14 4.50
N LEU A 18 -7.05 19.49 3.80
CA LEU A 18 -6.79 18.94 2.47
C LEU A 18 -6.32 20.03 1.51
N GLN A 19 -6.96 21.21 1.53
CA GLN A 19 -6.61 22.31 0.67
C GLN A 19 -5.27 22.96 1.03
N HIS A 20 -5.09 23.35 2.29
CA HIS A 20 -3.95 24.19 2.69
C HIS A 20 -2.71 23.41 3.08
N VAL A 21 -2.86 22.13 3.53
CA VAL A 21 -1.75 21.32 4.01
C VAL A 21 -1.43 20.18 3.05
N CYS A 22 -2.46 19.50 2.53
CA CYS A 22 -2.25 18.33 1.66
C CYS A 22 -2.20 18.69 0.17
N GLY A 23 -2.61 19.92 -0.22
CA GLY A 23 -2.50 20.43 -1.58
C GLY A 23 -3.58 19.90 -2.54
N PHE A 24 -4.78 19.59 -2.04
CA PHE A 24 -5.94 19.24 -2.84
C PHE A 24 -6.70 20.51 -3.25
N ASP A 25 -7.31 20.49 -4.42
CA ASP A 25 -8.42 21.36 -4.72
C ASP A 25 -9.68 20.87 -4.02
N VAL A 26 -10.61 21.76 -3.71
CA VAL A 26 -11.85 21.41 -2.99
C VAL A 26 -13.05 21.78 -3.86
N LEU A 27 -13.96 20.82 -4.01
CA LEU A 27 -15.22 20.98 -4.73
C LEU A 27 -16.38 20.63 -3.81
N ASN A 28 -17.25 21.60 -3.55
CA ASN A 28 -18.52 21.34 -2.86
C ASN A 28 -19.60 20.97 -3.88
N CYS A 29 -20.07 19.73 -3.82
CA CYS A 29 -21.06 19.18 -4.75
C CYS A 29 -22.50 19.16 -4.17
N HIS A 30 -22.74 19.90 -3.09
CA HIS A 30 -24.06 19.95 -2.46
C HIS A 30 -25.10 20.56 -3.40
N THR A 31 -26.22 19.83 -3.59
CA THR A 31 -27.43 20.31 -4.24
C THR A 31 -28.62 19.95 -3.37
N ALA A 32 -29.66 20.80 -3.39
CA ALA A 32 -30.91 20.54 -2.64
C ALA A 32 -31.68 19.34 -3.20
N ASP A 33 -31.67 19.19 -4.54
CA ASP A 33 -32.24 18.04 -5.24
C ASP A 33 -31.12 17.02 -5.53
N PRO A 34 -31.22 15.78 -5.05
CA PRO A 34 -30.25 14.72 -5.36
C PRO A 34 -30.07 14.45 -6.86
N ALA A 35 -31.08 14.73 -7.69
CA ALA A 35 -31.03 14.52 -9.13
C ALA A 35 -30.37 15.64 -9.91
N ASP A 36 -30.16 16.81 -9.28
CA ASP A 36 -29.59 17.98 -9.96
C ASP A 36 -28.12 17.75 -10.33
N LEU A 37 -27.82 17.82 -11.62
CA LEU A 37 -26.48 17.64 -12.19
C LEU A 37 -25.62 18.92 -12.14
N ASN A 38 -26.17 20.06 -11.72
CA ASN A 38 -25.44 21.32 -11.57
C ASN A 38 -24.67 21.36 -10.24
N ASP A 39 -23.99 20.28 -9.91
CA ASP A 39 -23.22 20.08 -8.68
C ASP A 39 -21.72 20.39 -8.83
N GLY A 40 -21.31 20.94 -9.95
CA GLY A 40 -19.90 21.27 -10.26
C GLY A 40 -19.03 20.07 -10.64
N SER A 41 -19.53 18.83 -10.53
CA SER A 41 -18.75 17.62 -10.85
C SER A 41 -18.55 17.36 -12.34
N GLY A 42 -19.35 18.00 -13.20
CA GLY A 42 -19.33 17.80 -14.65
C GLY A 42 -19.81 16.41 -15.12
N ARG A 43 -20.41 15.60 -14.22
CA ARG A 43 -21.02 14.33 -14.57
C ARG A 43 -22.31 14.53 -15.37
N ILE A 44 -22.59 13.61 -16.27
CA ILE A 44 -23.83 13.61 -17.08
C ILE A 44 -24.89 12.64 -16.54
N ASP A 45 -24.50 11.78 -15.63
CA ASP A 45 -25.36 10.80 -14.94
C ASP A 45 -24.95 10.70 -13.46
N LYS A 46 -25.91 10.78 -12.55
CA LYS A 46 -25.65 10.63 -11.10
C LYS A 46 -25.20 9.22 -10.71
N ARG A 47 -25.30 8.24 -11.57
CA ARG A 47 -24.73 6.90 -11.38
C ARG A 47 -23.23 6.86 -11.60
N ASP A 48 -22.67 7.83 -12.31
CA ASP A 48 -21.23 7.92 -12.55
C ASP A 48 -20.50 8.43 -11.30
N VAL A 49 -19.37 7.86 -11.03
CA VAL A 49 -18.51 8.23 -9.91
C VAL A 49 -17.19 8.84 -10.36
N LEU A 50 -16.81 8.63 -11.62
CA LEU A 50 -15.67 9.27 -12.25
C LEU A 50 -16.03 10.71 -12.64
N LEU A 51 -15.05 11.61 -12.60
CA LEU A 51 -15.18 12.98 -13.08
C LEU A 51 -14.62 13.05 -14.50
N PRO A 52 -15.47 13.04 -15.55
CA PRO A 52 -15.04 12.75 -16.91
C PRO A 52 -14.08 13.81 -17.49
N ALA A 53 -14.30 15.09 -17.19
CA ALA A 53 -13.43 16.16 -17.68
C ALA A 53 -12.02 16.06 -17.08
N HIS A 54 -11.93 15.86 -15.77
CA HIS A 54 -10.66 15.68 -15.06
C HIS A 54 -9.91 14.43 -15.54
N LEU A 55 -10.63 13.30 -15.66
CA LEU A 55 -10.06 12.02 -16.10
C LEU A 55 -9.49 12.11 -17.52
N THR A 56 -10.28 12.68 -18.46
CA THR A 56 -9.86 12.83 -19.85
C THR A 56 -8.66 13.76 -19.97
N SER A 57 -8.71 14.93 -19.33
CA SER A 57 -7.60 15.89 -19.32
C SER A 57 -6.31 15.28 -18.77
N ALA A 58 -6.39 14.57 -17.66
CA ALA A 58 -5.23 13.93 -17.07
C ALA A 58 -4.69 12.80 -17.96
N ALA A 59 -5.56 11.96 -18.53
CA ALA A 59 -5.14 10.86 -19.40
C ALA A 59 -4.42 11.35 -20.66
N LEU A 60 -4.93 12.41 -21.29
CA LEU A 60 -4.27 13.04 -22.45
C LEU A 60 -2.91 13.65 -22.07
N ARG A 61 -2.84 14.36 -20.94
CA ARG A 61 -1.61 14.98 -20.44
C ARG A 61 -0.53 13.95 -20.10
N LEU A 62 -0.90 12.84 -19.48
CA LEU A 62 0.04 11.78 -19.06
C LEU A 62 0.51 10.89 -20.21
N ASN A 63 -0.19 10.91 -21.37
CA ASN A 63 0.07 10.03 -22.50
C ASN A 63 0.06 10.78 -23.83
N PRO A 64 0.91 11.81 -24.01
CA PRO A 64 0.88 12.67 -25.21
C PRO A 64 1.24 11.93 -26.51
N GLN A 65 1.83 10.73 -26.39
CA GLN A 65 2.20 9.89 -27.53
C GLN A 65 1.03 9.04 -28.06
N ILE A 66 -0.06 8.88 -27.28
CA ILE A 66 -1.22 8.05 -27.66
C ILE A 66 -2.28 8.95 -28.30
N PRO A 67 -2.80 8.58 -29.49
CA PRO A 67 -3.86 9.35 -30.14
C PRO A 67 -5.12 9.49 -29.26
N GLU A 68 -5.71 10.68 -29.21
CA GLU A 68 -6.89 10.97 -28.40
C GLU A 68 -8.04 9.97 -28.55
N PRO A 69 -8.44 9.53 -29.77
CA PRO A 69 -9.50 8.51 -29.91
C PRO A 69 -9.17 7.20 -29.18
N VAL A 70 -7.89 6.81 -29.14
CA VAL A 70 -7.42 5.59 -28.46
C VAL A 70 -7.49 5.78 -26.95
N VAL A 71 -7.10 6.98 -26.46
CA VAL A 71 -7.23 7.35 -25.05
C VAL A 71 -8.69 7.26 -24.59
N LEU A 72 -9.62 7.90 -25.34
CA LEU A 72 -11.05 7.91 -25.02
C LEU A 72 -11.66 6.49 -25.03
N ALA A 73 -11.30 5.65 -25.99
CA ALA A 73 -11.73 4.26 -26.06
C ALA A 73 -11.20 3.43 -24.87
N ALA A 74 -9.97 3.70 -24.43
CA ALA A 74 -9.39 3.03 -23.26
C ALA A 74 -10.08 3.44 -21.96
N LEU A 75 -10.42 4.72 -21.78
CA LEU A 75 -11.14 5.23 -20.60
C LEU A 75 -12.52 4.59 -20.43
N ALA A 76 -13.20 4.20 -21.53
CA ALA A 76 -14.45 3.47 -21.47
C ALA A 76 -14.33 2.14 -20.69
N ARG A 77 -13.17 1.48 -20.75
CA ARG A 77 -12.91 0.26 -19.95
C ARG A 77 -12.85 0.52 -18.44
N LEU A 78 -12.43 1.72 -18.03
CA LEU A 78 -12.47 2.10 -16.62
C LEU A 78 -13.91 2.34 -16.14
N SER A 79 -14.74 2.92 -16.99
CA SER A 79 -16.15 3.24 -16.73
C SER A 79 -17.08 2.02 -16.76
N ASP A 80 -16.59 0.85 -17.21
CA ASP A 80 -17.37 -0.38 -17.21
C ASP A 80 -17.80 -0.75 -15.78
N ARG A 81 -19.09 -1.02 -15.60
CA ARG A 81 -19.69 -1.27 -14.29
C ARG A 81 -19.42 -2.66 -13.73
N ARG A 82 -18.90 -3.58 -14.51
CA ARG A 82 -18.50 -4.94 -14.09
C ARG A 82 -19.57 -5.68 -13.29
N GLN A 83 -20.85 -5.52 -13.68
CA GLN A 83 -22.01 -6.05 -12.94
C GLN A 83 -21.99 -7.57 -12.73
N ALA A 84 -21.32 -8.31 -13.59
CA ALA A 84 -21.18 -9.77 -13.49
C ALA A 84 -20.10 -10.21 -12.48
N MET A 85 -19.31 -9.28 -11.95
CA MET A 85 -18.22 -9.56 -11.02
C MET A 85 -18.61 -9.29 -9.59
N SER A 86 -18.01 -10.01 -8.63
CA SER A 86 -18.08 -9.58 -7.24
C SER A 86 -17.36 -8.22 -7.07
N LEU A 87 -17.82 -7.41 -6.09
CA LEU A 87 -17.23 -6.08 -5.87
C LEU A 87 -15.72 -6.13 -5.66
N VAL A 88 -15.22 -7.12 -4.92
CA VAL A 88 -13.76 -7.25 -4.69
C VAL A 88 -13.01 -7.65 -5.96
N ALA A 89 -13.60 -8.48 -6.82
CA ALA A 89 -12.99 -8.86 -8.08
C ALA A 89 -12.92 -7.67 -9.05
N ALA A 90 -14.01 -6.89 -9.14
CA ALA A 90 -14.05 -5.66 -9.92
C ALA A 90 -13.03 -4.62 -9.41
N ASN A 91 -12.97 -4.43 -8.10
CA ASN A 91 -12.00 -3.52 -7.49
C ASN A 91 -10.54 -3.96 -7.73
N ARG A 92 -10.26 -5.27 -7.66
CA ARG A 92 -8.92 -5.80 -7.94
C ARG A 92 -8.51 -5.59 -9.40
N GLU A 93 -9.42 -5.82 -10.33
CA GLU A 93 -9.15 -5.59 -11.76
C GLU A 93 -8.82 -4.12 -12.01
N VAL A 94 -9.65 -3.21 -11.49
CA VAL A 94 -9.44 -1.77 -11.67
C VAL A 94 -8.19 -1.29 -10.95
N ASP A 95 -7.88 -1.79 -9.75
CA ASP A 95 -6.62 -1.51 -9.05
C ASP A 95 -5.40 -1.88 -9.91
N GLY A 96 -5.48 -2.98 -10.67
CA GLY A 96 -4.47 -3.34 -11.68
C GLY A 96 -4.36 -2.29 -12.79
N LEU A 97 -5.50 -1.85 -13.37
CA LEU A 97 -5.51 -0.82 -14.41
C LEU A 97 -4.96 0.52 -13.92
N LEU A 98 -5.26 0.90 -12.67
CA LEU A 98 -4.76 2.14 -12.09
C LEU A 98 -3.23 2.12 -11.90
N ARG A 99 -2.67 0.97 -11.51
CA ARG A 99 -1.24 0.84 -11.22
C ARG A 99 -0.39 0.53 -12.44
N ASP A 100 -0.88 -0.37 -13.29
CA ASP A 100 -0.09 -0.92 -14.40
C ASP A 100 -0.44 -0.23 -15.74
N GLY A 101 -1.50 0.60 -15.75
CA GLY A 101 -2.04 1.23 -16.95
C GLY A 101 -2.99 0.33 -17.74
N ILE A 102 -3.57 0.89 -18.79
CA ILE A 102 -4.46 0.18 -19.73
C ILE A 102 -3.67 -0.12 -21.00
N ALA A 103 -3.49 -1.39 -21.32
CA ALA A 103 -2.84 -1.79 -22.58
C ALA A 103 -3.66 -1.32 -23.79
N VAL A 104 -3.03 -0.58 -24.69
CA VAL A 104 -3.61 -0.06 -25.93
C VAL A 104 -2.73 -0.38 -27.12
N ASN A 105 -3.36 -0.62 -28.27
CA ASN A 105 -2.69 -0.81 -29.54
C ASN A 105 -3.20 0.23 -30.53
N PHE A 106 -2.30 0.88 -31.27
CA PHE A 106 -2.62 1.88 -32.27
C PHE A 106 -1.53 1.94 -33.36
N GLU A 107 -1.78 2.65 -34.43
CA GLU A 107 -0.76 2.95 -35.43
C GLU A 107 -0.21 4.39 -35.20
N ASP A 108 1.10 4.55 -35.30
CA ASP A 108 1.73 5.86 -35.24
C ASP A 108 1.49 6.66 -36.55
N ALA A 109 1.96 7.90 -36.58
CA ALA A 109 1.81 8.78 -37.75
C ALA A 109 2.45 8.23 -39.04
N GLN A 110 3.30 7.19 -38.92
CA GLN A 110 3.96 6.49 -40.03
C GLN A 110 3.27 5.17 -40.38
N GLY A 111 2.11 4.84 -39.77
CA GLY A 111 1.37 3.58 -39.96
C GLY A 111 2.03 2.36 -39.33
N ARG A 112 2.95 2.53 -38.36
CA ARG A 112 3.60 1.43 -37.66
C ARG A 112 2.81 1.04 -36.42
N PRO A 113 2.57 -0.25 -36.17
CA PRO A 113 1.86 -0.70 -34.98
C PRO A 113 2.66 -0.39 -33.72
N GLN A 114 1.99 0.21 -32.74
CA GLN A 114 2.51 0.55 -31.42
C GLN A 114 1.69 -0.17 -30.35
N GLN A 115 2.36 -0.59 -29.28
CA GLN A 115 1.74 -1.13 -28.08
C GLN A 115 2.23 -0.34 -26.87
N GLU A 116 1.31 0.31 -26.18
CA GLU A 116 1.61 1.20 -25.05
C GLU A 116 0.74 0.88 -23.82
N GLN A 117 1.22 1.30 -22.66
CA GLN A 117 0.44 1.30 -21.42
C GLN A 117 -0.07 2.72 -21.16
N LEU A 118 -1.35 2.95 -21.36
CA LEU A 118 -1.99 4.22 -21.05
C LEU A 118 -2.02 4.42 -19.53
N ARG A 119 -1.25 5.39 -19.04
CA ARG A 119 -1.16 5.72 -17.62
C ARG A 119 -2.36 6.58 -17.19
N LEU A 120 -3.00 6.17 -16.09
CA LEU A 120 -4.10 6.90 -15.46
C LEU A 120 -3.63 7.78 -14.31
N ILE A 121 -2.55 7.34 -13.63
CA ILE A 121 -1.92 8.03 -12.49
C ILE A 121 -0.41 7.97 -12.67
N ASP A 122 0.27 9.08 -12.42
CA ASP A 122 1.73 9.10 -12.32
C ASP A 122 2.16 8.90 -10.86
N PHE A 123 2.51 7.68 -10.49
CA PHE A 123 2.96 7.34 -9.14
C PHE A 123 4.39 7.79 -8.83
N ASN A 124 5.13 8.29 -9.80
CA ASN A 124 6.52 8.73 -9.63
C ASN A 124 6.63 10.25 -9.42
N ALA A 125 5.67 11.00 -9.96
CA ALA A 125 5.68 12.46 -9.86
C ALA A 125 4.28 12.97 -9.49
N ALA A 126 4.07 13.27 -8.21
CA ALA A 126 2.78 13.74 -7.71
C ALA A 126 2.30 15.03 -8.42
N ALA A 127 3.25 15.90 -8.80
CA ALA A 127 2.95 17.14 -9.51
C ALA A 127 2.31 16.93 -10.90
N ASN A 128 2.44 15.75 -11.50
CA ASN A 128 1.81 15.41 -12.77
C ASN A 128 0.34 14.99 -12.62
N ASN A 129 -0.15 14.86 -11.39
CA ASN A 129 -1.53 14.48 -11.12
C ASN A 129 -2.34 15.66 -10.58
N GLU A 130 -3.63 15.55 -10.74
CA GLU A 130 -4.62 16.43 -10.14
C GLU A 130 -5.22 15.75 -8.90
N PHE A 131 -5.31 16.50 -7.80
CA PHE A 131 -5.86 16.02 -6.52
C PHE A 131 -7.07 16.86 -6.16
N LEU A 132 -8.23 16.24 -6.01
CA LEU A 132 -9.48 16.91 -5.72
C LEU A 132 -10.21 16.24 -4.56
N ALA A 133 -10.68 17.04 -3.60
CA ALA A 133 -11.58 16.60 -2.54
C ALA A 133 -13.01 17.07 -2.89
N ALA A 134 -13.90 16.15 -3.23
CA ALA A 134 -15.30 16.45 -3.47
C ALA A 134 -16.13 16.13 -2.21
N SER A 135 -16.85 17.13 -1.70
CA SER A 135 -17.77 16.95 -0.59
C SER A 135 -19.23 16.90 -1.03
N GLN A 136 -20.05 16.17 -0.28
CA GLN A 136 -21.49 16.14 -0.42
C GLN A 136 -22.00 15.71 -1.81
N LEU A 137 -21.28 14.82 -2.49
CA LEU A 137 -21.60 14.36 -3.84
C LEU A 137 -22.76 13.35 -3.83
N TRP A 138 -23.90 13.70 -4.41
CA TRP A 138 -25.01 12.77 -4.60
C TRP A 138 -24.71 11.71 -5.66
N ILE A 139 -24.87 10.44 -5.31
CA ILE A 139 -24.66 9.27 -6.20
C ILE A 139 -25.97 8.47 -6.26
N LYS A 140 -26.49 8.24 -7.48
CA LYS A 140 -27.66 7.40 -7.71
C LYS A 140 -27.32 5.94 -7.49
N CYS A 141 -28.15 5.24 -6.73
CA CYS A 141 -27.94 3.85 -6.38
C CYS A 141 -28.04 2.93 -7.60
N THR A 142 -27.15 1.94 -7.67
CA THR A 142 -27.13 0.90 -8.70
C THR A 142 -27.12 -0.50 -8.11
N GLY A 143 -27.08 -0.62 -6.78
CA GLY A 143 -27.13 -1.91 -6.09
C GLY A 143 -28.48 -2.60 -6.29
N ILE A 144 -28.45 -3.92 -6.52
CA ILE A 144 -29.66 -4.73 -6.77
C ILE A 144 -30.61 -4.71 -5.57
N SER A 145 -30.06 -4.58 -4.36
CA SER A 145 -30.82 -4.54 -3.10
C SER A 145 -30.73 -3.17 -2.44
N ALA A 146 -30.60 -2.09 -3.23
CA ALA A 146 -30.46 -0.73 -2.71
C ALA A 146 -31.70 -0.35 -1.86
N LEU A 147 -31.42 0.23 -0.69
CA LEU A 147 -32.43 0.69 0.25
C LEU A 147 -32.86 2.14 0.05
N ALA A 148 -32.16 2.85 -0.86
CA ALA A 148 -32.42 4.25 -1.18
C ALA A 148 -32.20 4.50 -2.68
N ASP A 149 -32.74 5.61 -3.21
CA ASP A 149 -32.52 6.02 -4.60
C ASP A 149 -31.16 6.69 -4.79
N TYR A 150 -30.69 7.40 -3.77
CA TYR A 150 -29.44 8.15 -3.77
C TYR A 150 -28.70 7.97 -2.44
N ARG A 151 -27.38 8.07 -2.52
CA ARG A 151 -26.47 8.16 -1.37
C ARG A 151 -25.56 9.39 -1.53
N ARG A 152 -25.14 9.93 -0.39
CA ARG A 152 -24.30 11.13 -0.34
C ARG A 152 -23.17 10.92 0.66
N PRO A 153 -22.01 10.40 0.20
CA PRO A 153 -20.78 10.37 1.00
C PRO A 153 -20.37 11.78 1.44
N ASP A 154 -19.79 11.90 2.63
CA ASP A 154 -19.35 13.20 3.14
C ASP A 154 -18.22 13.76 2.30
N VAL A 155 -17.11 13.01 2.14
CA VAL A 155 -15.95 13.45 1.33
C VAL A 155 -15.40 12.28 0.51
N LEU A 156 -15.09 12.55 -0.76
CA LEU A 156 -14.39 11.65 -1.66
C LEU A 156 -13.08 12.29 -2.13
N LEU A 157 -11.96 11.57 -2.02
CA LEU A 157 -10.69 12.05 -2.55
C LEU A 157 -10.44 11.43 -3.92
N TYR A 158 -10.21 12.30 -4.87
CA TYR A 158 -9.96 11.98 -6.27
C TYR A 158 -8.50 12.22 -6.65
N VAL A 159 -7.99 11.36 -7.51
CA VAL A 159 -6.76 11.59 -8.25
C VAL A 159 -7.09 11.49 -9.75
N ASN A 160 -6.82 12.52 -10.51
CA ASN A 160 -7.12 12.57 -11.95
C ASN A 160 -8.58 12.21 -12.28
N GLY A 161 -9.53 12.68 -11.47
CA GLY A 161 -10.96 12.40 -11.65
C GLY A 161 -11.41 10.99 -11.26
N ILE A 162 -10.54 10.19 -10.60
CA ILE A 162 -10.82 8.83 -10.13
C ILE A 162 -10.98 8.84 -8.61
N PRO A 163 -12.13 8.45 -8.03
CA PRO A 163 -12.35 8.42 -6.59
C PRO A 163 -11.58 7.25 -5.96
N LEU A 164 -10.54 7.57 -5.17
CA LEU A 164 -9.68 6.56 -4.53
C LEU A 164 -10.01 6.37 -3.05
N VAL A 165 -10.42 7.45 -2.35
CA VAL A 165 -10.67 7.38 -0.91
C VAL A 165 -12.10 7.80 -0.60
N PHE A 166 -12.77 6.97 0.15
CA PHE A 166 -14.10 7.23 0.74
C PHE A 166 -13.91 7.67 2.19
N VAL A 167 -14.49 8.80 2.57
CA VAL A 167 -14.47 9.32 3.95
C VAL A 167 -15.88 9.50 4.43
N GLU A 168 -16.22 8.89 5.57
CA GLU A 168 -17.49 9.04 6.27
C GLU A 168 -17.26 9.61 7.66
N LEU A 169 -18.02 10.62 8.00
CA LEU A 169 -17.90 11.39 9.22
C LEU A 169 -19.10 11.15 10.15
N LYS A 170 -18.89 11.29 11.43
CA LYS A 170 -19.91 11.31 12.46
C LYS A 170 -19.58 12.39 13.49
N ASN A 171 -20.59 12.98 14.09
CA ASN A 171 -20.33 13.91 15.20
C ASN A 171 -19.61 13.21 16.38
N SER A 172 -18.92 13.98 17.21
CA SER A 172 -18.05 13.46 18.26
C SER A 172 -18.76 12.62 19.33
N ASN A 173 -20.08 12.74 19.48
CA ASN A 173 -20.88 11.97 20.45
C ASN A 173 -21.34 10.61 19.92
N VAL A 174 -21.21 10.35 18.61
CA VAL A 174 -21.60 9.10 17.98
C VAL A 174 -20.45 8.11 18.01
N LYS A 175 -20.76 6.86 18.40
CA LYS A 175 -19.77 5.77 18.32
C LYS A 175 -19.35 5.53 16.88
N LEU A 176 -18.04 5.57 16.60
CA LEU A 176 -17.51 5.43 15.25
C LEU A 176 -17.94 4.11 14.56
N ARG A 177 -18.21 3.06 15.32
CA ARG A 177 -18.71 1.78 14.77
C ARG A 177 -19.98 1.93 13.94
N SER A 178 -20.84 2.92 14.25
CA SER A 178 -22.07 3.15 13.45
C SER A 178 -21.75 3.65 12.03
N ALA A 179 -20.67 4.42 11.85
CA ALA A 179 -20.20 4.79 10.51
C ALA A 179 -19.84 3.57 9.65
N TYR A 180 -19.38 2.49 10.28
CA TYR A 180 -19.12 1.21 9.62
C TYR A 180 -20.40 0.43 9.36
N SER A 181 -21.20 0.14 10.42
CA SER A 181 -22.36 -0.76 10.34
C SER A 181 -23.52 -0.18 9.53
N ASP A 182 -23.77 1.11 9.71
CA ASP A 182 -24.98 1.75 9.18
C ASP A 182 -24.70 2.51 7.88
N ASN A 183 -23.51 3.10 7.73
CA ASN A 183 -23.17 3.89 6.56
C ASN A 183 -22.34 3.09 5.54
N LEU A 184 -21.11 2.72 5.86
CA LEU A 184 -20.21 2.07 4.89
C LEU A 184 -20.78 0.75 4.35
N THR A 185 -21.45 -0.05 5.21
CA THR A 185 -22.08 -1.30 4.78
C THR A 185 -23.22 -1.03 3.81
N ASN A 186 -24.08 -0.05 4.09
CA ASN A 186 -25.15 0.34 3.19
C ASN A 186 -24.62 0.96 1.89
N TYR A 187 -23.60 1.81 1.95
CA TYR A 187 -23.00 2.38 0.74
C TYR A 187 -22.41 1.32 -0.18
N LYS A 188 -21.72 0.31 0.35
CA LYS A 188 -21.21 -0.81 -0.46
C LYS A 188 -22.32 -1.59 -1.15
N ASN A 189 -23.50 -1.67 -0.54
CA ASN A 189 -24.67 -2.33 -1.11
C ASN A 189 -25.39 -1.44 -2.13
N ASP A 190 -25.58 -0.16 -1.82
CA ASP A 190 -26.44 0.74 -2.58
C ASP A 190 -25.71 1.41 -3.76
N ILE A 191 -24.46 1.80 -3.55
CA ILE A 191 -23.60 2.45 -4.56
C ILE A 191 -22.30 1.67 -4.79
N PRO A 192 -22.36 0.36 -5.14
CA PRO A 192 -21.17 -0.47 -5.32
C PRO A 192 -20.21 0.09 -6.38
N GLN A 193 -20.71 0.85 -7.37
CA GLN A 193 -19.89 1.48 -8.40
C GLN A 193 -18.80 2.42 -7.84
N LEU A 194 -19.05 3.05 -6.67
CA LEU A 194 -18.05 3.89 -6.01
C LEU A 194 -16.84 3.09 -5.50
N PHE A 195 -17.08 1.85 -5.11
CA PHE A 195 -16.05 1.00 -4.51
C PHE A 195 -15.23 0.21 -5.54
N ILE A 196 -15.58 0.28 -6.82
CA ILE A 196 -14.79 -0.35 -7.90
C ILE A 196 -13.39 0.27 -8.03
N THR A 197 -13.26 1.59 -7.84
CA THR A 197 -11.98 2.32 -7.88
C THR A 197 -11.38 2.55 -6.50
N ASN A 198 -12.12 2.26 -5.43
CA ASN A 198 -11.75 2.59 -4.05
C ASN A 198 -10.44 1.92 -3.63
N ALA A 199 -9.46 2.71 -3.19
CA ALA A 199 -8.23 2.21 -2.58
C ALA A 199 -8.46 1.82 -1.11
N PHE A 200 -9.09 2.71 -0.33
CA PHE A 200 -9.42 2.47 1.08
C PHE A 200 -10.54 3.39 1.57
N CYS A 201 -11.07 3.07 2.75
CA CYS A 201 -12.13 3.83 3.40
C CYS A 201 -11.60 4.44 4.71
N VAL A 202 -12.06 5.63 5.05
CA VAL A 202 -11.77 6.32 6.30
C VAL A 202 -13.08 6.63 7.01
N LEU A 203 -13.14 6.31 8.29
CA LEU A 203 -14.27 6.60 9.17
C LEU A 203 -13.76 7.47 10.31
N SER A 204 -14.42 8.59 10.62
CA SER A 204 -14.00 9.51 11.68
C SER A 204 -15.15 10.16 12.41
N ASN A 205 -14.95 10.39 13.72
CA ASN A 205 -15.77 11.27 14.52
C ASN A 205 -14.92 12.34 15.24
N ALA A 206 -13.77 12.68 14.68
CA ALA A 206 -12.69 13.53 15.20
C ALA A 206 -11.95 12.94 16.41
N ILE A 207 -12.66 12.35 17.39
CA ILE A 207 -12.06 11.70 18.57
C ILE A 207 -11.29 10.43 18.15
N GLU A 208 -11.91 9.63 17.31
CA GLU A 208 -11.36 8.39 16.74
C GLU A 208 -11.46 8.44 15.22
N THR A 209 -10.37 8.06 14.56
CA THR A 209 -10.32 7.88 13.10
C THR A 209 -9.74 6.52 12.79
N ARG A 210 -10.41 5.79 11.91
CA ARG A 210 -9.96 4.48 11.45
C ARG A 210 -9.95 4.40 9.93
N LEU A 211 -8.97 3.68 9.43
CA LEU A 211 -8.76 3.37 8.03
C LEU A 211 -8.95 1.86 7.82
N GLY A 212 -9.64 1.48 6.74
CA GLY A 212 -9.88 0.08 6.41
C GLY A 212 -10.17 -0.16 4.94
N SER A 213 -10.15 -1.42 4.53
CA SER A 213 -10.45 -1.81 3.16
C SER A 213 -11.94 -2.12 2.96
N LEU A 214 -12.36 -2.13 1.70
CA LEU A 214 -13.73 -2.52 1.33
C LEU A 214 -14.12 -3.94 1.79
N THR A 215 -13.14 -4.84 1.94
CA THR A 215 -13.36 -6.22 2.43
C THR A 215 -13.14 -6.37 3.94
N GLY A 216 -12.62 -5.33 4.61
CA GLY A 216 -12.30 -5.36 6.03
C GLY A 216 -13.57 -5.40 6.88
N GLN A 217 -13.58 -6.26 7.91
CA GLN A 217 -14.52 -6.17 9.02
C GLN A 217 -14.07 -5.06 9.96
N TRP A 218 -14.94 -4.65 10.90
CA TRP A 218 -14.65 -3.56 11.84
C TRP A 218 -13.30 -3.75 12.58
N GLU A 219 -12.99 -4.96 12.97
CA GLU A 219 -11.77 -5.32 13.70
C GLU A 219 -10.49 -5.09 12.87
N HIS A 220 -10.62 -5.01 11.54
CA HIS A 220 -9.52 -4.75 10.61
C HIS A 220 -9.36 -3.27 10.26
N PHE A 221 -10.25 -2.40 10.78
CA PHE A 221 -10.10 -0.96 10.68
C PHE A 221 -9.16 -0.48 11.80
N PHE A 222 -8.10 0.19 11.44
CA PHE A 222 -7.03 0.61 12.34
C PHE A 222 -6.82 2.13 12.35
N GLY A 223 -6.30 2.65 13.46
CA GLY A 223 -5.98 4.07 13.62
C GLY A 223 -4.69 4.47 12.92
N TRP A 224 -4.62 5.74 12.51
CA TRP A 224 -3.42 6.35 11.97
C TRP A 224 -2.96 7.48 12.90
N LEU A 225 -2.02 7.20 13.78
CA LEU A 225 -1.67 8.13 14.87
C LEU A 225 -0.28 8.77 14.70
N ARG A 226 0.69 8.05 14.12
CA ARG A 226 2.00 8.60 13.84
C ARG A 226 2.02 9.24 12.46
N VAL A 227 2.61 10.42 12.37
CA VAL A 227 2.67 11.18 11.13
C VAL A 227 3.96 10.87 10.36
N ASN A 228 5.10 10.99 10.99
CA ASN A 228 6.39 10.92 10.31
C ASN A 228 7.33 9.81 10.78
N ASP A 229 7.33 9.46 12.06
CA ASP A 229 8.35 8.62 12.67
C ASP A 229 7.74 7.60 13.65
N GLU A 230 8.27 6.39 13.69
CA GLU A 230 7.88 5.36 14.68
C GLU A 230 8.21 5.75 16.11
N LYS A 231 9.16 6.68 16.32
CA LYS A 231 9.56 7.19 17.64
C LYS A 231 8.64 8.26 18.17
N GLU A 232 7.69 8.76 17.39
CA GLU A 232 6.70 9.72 17.87
C GLU A 232 5.98 9.18 19.11
N LYS A 233 6.02 9.95 20.20
CA LYS A 233 5.26 9.65 21.41
C LYS A 233 3.79 10.00 21.19
N ILE A 234 2.94 9.00 21.28
CA ILE A 234 1.51 9.14 21.03
C ILE A 234 0.77 9.22 22.38
N ASP A 235 0.20 10.37 22.67
CA ASP A 235 -0.78 10.53 23.74
C ASP A 235 -2.20 10.42 23.16
N ARG A 236 -2.78 9.24 23.31
CA ARG A 236 -4.13 8.95 22.76
C ARG A 236 -5.21 9.75 23.49
N ALA A 237 -5.04 10.02 24.77
CA ALA A 237 -6.01 10.79 25.54
C ALA A 237 -6.05 12.24 25.07
N GLN A 238 -4.89 12.87 24.90
CA GLN A 238 -4.78 14.21 24.37
C GLN A 238 -5.34 14.33 22.95
N ILE A 239 -5.03 13.36 22.06
CA ILE A 239 -5.55 13.34 20.68
C ILE A 239 -7.08 13.24 20.68
N ALA A 240 -7.66 12.38 21.53
CA ALA A 240 -9.10 12.21 21.65
C ALA A 240 -9.77 13.46 22.24
N GLU A 241 -9.20 14.07 23.28
CA GLU A 241 -9.71 15.28 23.92
C GLU A 241 -9.68 16.47 22.95
N ALA A 242 -8.61 16.63 22.19
CA ALA A 242 -8.46 17.68 21.19
C ALA A 242 -9.25 17.42 19.89
N GLY A 243 -9.75 16.18 19.66
CA GLY A 243 -10.45 15.82 18.43
C GLY A 243 -9.58 15.85 17.17
N THR A 244 -8.27 15.58 17.30
CA THR A 244 -7.29 15.73 16.22
C THR A 244 -6.91 14.43 15.50
N SER A 245 -7.65 13.33 15.74
CA SER A 245 -7.31 12.03 15.15
C SER A 245 -7.38 12.01 13.60
N LEU A 246 -8.34 12.75 13.01
CA LEU A 246 -8.50 12.87 11.56
C LEU A 246 -7.40 13.74 10.95
N GLU A 247 -6.99 14.81 11.65
CA GLU A 247 -5.90 15.67 11.22
C GLU A 247 -4.58 14.90 11.11
N ARG A 248 -4.29 14.07 12.12
CA ARG A 248 -3.08 13.23 12.11
C ARG A 248 -3.08 12.21 10.94
N LEU A 249 -4.24 11.65 10.62
CA LEU A 249 -4.37 10.80 9.44
C LEU A 249 -4.14 11.61 8.16
N ALA A 250 -4.74 12.79 8.03
CA ALA A 250 -4.59 13.64 6.87
C ALA A 250 -3.11 14.04 6.65
N GLU A 251 -2.43 14.50 7.69
CA GLU A 251 -1.00 14.85 7.62
C GLU A 251 -0.10 13.64 7.33
N GLY A 252 -0.43 12.50 7.91
CA GLY A 252 0.38 11.27 7.80
C GLY A 252 0.17 10.50 6.52
N LEU A 253 -0.98 10.68 5.82
CA LEU A 253 -1.34 9.84 4.67
C LEU A 253 -1.86 10.62 3.45
N PHE A 254 -2.55 11.77 3.62
CA PHE A 254 -3.17 12.47 2.49
C PHE A 254 -2.24 13.48 1.79
N GLN A 255 -1.00 13.66 2.25
CA GLN A 255 0.02 14.34 1.46
C GLN A 255 0.13 13.65 0.10
N ARG A 256 0.18 14.41 -1.00
CA ARG A 256 0.10 13.91 -2.39
C ARG A 256 1.02 12.71 -2.66
N GLU A 257 2.29 12.84 -2.30
CA GLU A 257 3.30 11.80 -2.49
C GLU A 257 3.02 10.56 -1.64
N ARG A 258 2.58 10.77 -0.38
CA ARG A 258 2.27 9.66 0.55
C ARG A 258 1.01 8.91 0.14
N LEU A 259 -0.02 9.63 -0.32
CA LEU A 259 -1.24 9.01 -0.83
C LEU A 259 -0.94 8.14 -2.05
N LEU A 260 -0.18 8.66 -3.01
CA LEU A 260 0.22 7.89 -4.19
C LEU A 260 1.06 6.68 -3.82
N ASP A 261 2.06 6.86 -2.95
CA ASP A 261 2.89 5.76 -2.44
C ASP A 261 2.06 4.69 -1.75
N TYR A 262 1.09 5.10 -0.92
CA TYR A 262 0.21 4.17 -0.22
C TYR A 262 -0.66 3.36 -1.19
N VAL A 263 -1.31 4.04 -2.13
CA VAL A 263 -2.16 3.40 -3.14
C VAL A 263 -1.36 2.42 -4.00
N GLU A 264 -0.16 2.79 -4.44
CA GLU A 264 0.66 1.97 -5.31
C GLU A 264 1.26 0.75 -4.58
N ASN A 265 1.83 0.96 -3.38
CA ASN A 265 2.73 0.00 -2.76
C ASN A 265 2.18 -0.68 -1.51
N PHE A 266 1.18 -0.09 -0.84
CA PHE A 266 0.69 -0.52 0.48
C PHE A 266 -0.75 -1.06 0.47
N VAL A 267 -1.28 -1.34 -0.71
CA VAL A 267 -2.55 -2.02 -0.95
C VAL A 267 -2.27 -3.35 -1.64
N LEU A 268 -2.76 -4.44 -1.06
CA LEU A 268 -2.58 -5.81 -1.56
C LEU A 268 -3.92 -6.52 -1.70
N PHE A 269 -3.99 -7.47 -2.62
CA PHE A 269 -5.09 -8.44 -2.67
C PHE A 269 -4.53 -9.82 -2.32
N HIS A 270 -5.05 -10.43 -1.28
CA HIS A 270 -4.66 -11.75 -0.80
C HIS A 270 -5.73 -12.77 -1.16
N ARG A 271 -5.35 -13.85 -1.85
CA ARG A 271 -6.26 -14.91 -2.33
C ARG A 271 -7.46 -14.37 -3.12
N GLU A 272 -7.27 -13.27 -3.85
CA GLU A 272 -8.30 -12.64 -4.70
C GLU A 272 -9.54 -12.12 -3.98
N THR A 273 -9.75 -12.45 -2.72
CA THR A 273 -10.96 -12.14 -1.94
C THR A 273 -10.74 -11.09 -0.86
N ASN A 274 -9.53 -10.92 -0.37
CA ASN A 274 -9.23 -10.03 0.73
C ASN A 274 -8.30 -8.90 0.31
N LYS A 275 -8.77 -7.67 0.45
CA LYS A 275 -7.95 -6.47 0.26
C LYS A 275 -7.29 -6.12 1.59
N ILE A 276 -5.96 -6.10 1.59
CA ILE A 276 -5.11 -5.85 2.76
C ILE A 276 -4.47 -4.48 2.60
N LEU A 277 -4.51 -3.70 3.66
CA LEU A 277 -3.90 -2.38 3.77
C LEU A 277 -2.76 -2.41 4.78
N ALA A 278 -1.67 -1.70 4.48
CA ALA A 278 -0.60 -1.53 5.45
C ALA A 278 -1.05 -0.65 6.63
N GLN A 279 -0.79 -1.10 7.83
CA GLN A 279 -1.02 -0.30 9.02
C GLN A 279 0.00 0.84 9.13
N ASN A 280 -0.32 1.87 9.94
CA ASN A 280 0.52 3.05 10.12
C ASN A 280 2.00 2.73 10.38
N HIS A 281 2.29 1.80 11.31
CA HIS A 281 3.66 1.39 11.62
C HIS A 281 4.33 0.63 10.46
N GLN A 282 3.57 -0.13 9.66
CA GLN A 282 4.11 -0.82 8.49
C GLN A 282 4.49 0.17 7.38
N PHE A 283 3.63 1.17 7.12
CA PHE A 283 3.91 2.21 6.14
C PHE A 283 5.18 2.99 6.48
N ILE A 284 5.27 3.49 7.72
CA ILE A 284 6.44 4.27 8.17
C ILE A 284 7.69 3.40 8.16
N GLY A 285 7.64 2.22 8.76
CA GLY A 285 8.82 1.36 8.89
C GLY A 285 9.34 0.82 7.56
N VAL A 286 8.45 0.44 6.63
CA VAL A 286 8.87 0.01 5.27
C VAL A 286 9.50 1.17 4.51
N ASN A 287 8.97 2.40 4.63
CA ASN A 287 9.55 3.57 3.98
C ASN A 287 10.92 3.91 4.55
N HIS A 288 11.11 3.83 5.87
CA HIS A 288 12.43 4.01 6.48
C HIS A 288 13.43 2.92 6.07
N ALA A 289 12.98 1.65 6.01
CA ALA A 289 13.85 0.56 5.57
C ALA A 289 14.27 0.72 4.09
N LEU A 290 13.36 1.22 3.23
CA LEU A 290 13.68 1.52 1.83
C LEU A 290 14.68 2.68 1.73
N ALA A 291 14.46 3.78 2.43
CA ALA A 291 15.37 4.93 2.42
C ALA A 291 16.79 4.53 2.87
N GLN A 292 16.90 3.69 3.89
CA GLN A 292 18.17 3.11 4.33
C GLN A 292 18.85 2.25 3.24
N PHE A 293 18.04 1.47 2.51
CA PHE A 293 18.53 0.64 1.41
C PHE A 293 19.08 1.51 0.26
N GLU A 294 18.33 2.56 -0.12
CA GLU A 294 18.75 3.51 -1.18
C GLU A 294 19.99 4.29 -0.79
N GLU A 295 20.04 4.82 0.44
CA GLU A 295 21.19 5.55 0.95
C GLU A 295 22.46 4.72 0.88
N ARG A 296 22.40 3.45 1.29
CA ARG A 296 23.55 2.55 1.29
C ARG A 296 24.00 2.11 -0.11
N ASN A 297 23.05 2.00 -1.04
CA ASN A 297 23.39 1.69 -2.44
C ASN A 297 23.97 2.91 -3.19
N ALA A 298 23.54 4.13 -2.83
CA ALA A 298 24.02 5.36 -3.48
C ALA A 298 25.42 5.77 -3.03
N HIS A 299 25.82 5.50 -1.78
CA HIS A 299 27.11 5.89 -1.26
C HIS A 299 28.18 4.83 -1.54
N SER A 300 29.12 5.19 -2.42
CA SER A 300 30.37 4.44 -2.65
C SER A 300 31.33 4.59 -1.46
N THR A 301 30.92 4.16 -0.26
CA THR A 301 31.82 4.15 0.90
C THR A 301 32.79 2.98 0.80
N ASP A 302 34.07 3.19 1.15
CA ASP A 302 35.12 2.14 1.18
C ASP A 302 34.81 1.05 2.22
N ASP A 303 33.89 1.29 3.17
CA ASP A 303 33.45 0.32 4.16
C ASP A 303 32.33 -0.58 3.61
N LYS A 304 32.75 -1.64 2.90
CA LYS A 304 31.86 -2.69 2.41
C LYS A 304 31.06 -3.38 3.54
N ALA A 305 31.56 -3.40 4.77
CA ALA A 305 30.88 -4.03 5.91
C ALA A 305 29.69 -3.19 6.39
N ALA A 306 29.79 -1.86 6.37
CA ALA A 306 28.70 -0.96 6.73
C ALA A 306 27.54 -1.00 5.72
N ARG A 307 27.85 -1.16 4.41
CA ARG A 307 26.81 -1.27 3.34
C ARG A 307 25.92 -2.48 3.50
N ARG A 308 26.41 -3.56 4.11
CA ARG A 308 25.73 -4.85 4.22
C ARG A 308 24.67 -4.89 5.34
N LYS A 309 24.66 -3.90 6.23
CA LYS A 309 23.74 -3.85 7.39
C LYS A 309 22.61 -2.87 7.13
N LEU A 310 21.45 -3.35 6.73
CA LEU A 310 20.26 -2.51 6.48
C LEU A 310 19.52 -2.15 7.78
N GLY A 311 19.77 -2.88 8.87
CA GLY A 311 19.17 -2.60 10.18
C GLY A 311 18.22 -3.67 10.69
N VAL A 312 17.43 -3.28 11.70
CA VAL A 312 16.46 -4.16 12.36
C VAL A 312 15.07 -3.53 12.28
N PHE A 313 14.14 -4.27 11.73
CA PHE A 313 12.73 -3.93 11.69
C PHE A 313 12.04 -4.59 12.90
N TRP A 314 11.73 -3.79 13.90
CA TRP A 314 11.07 -4.30 15.09
C TRP A 314 9.55 -4.20 14.97
N HIS A 315 8.88 -5.33 15.12
CA HIS A 315 7.44 -5.46 15.10
C HIS A 315 6.96 -6.22 16.33
N THR A 316 5.93 -5.74 17.00
CA THR A 316 5.27 -6.54 18.05
C THR A 316 4.70 -7.82 17.45
N GLN A 317 4.70 -8.90 18.23
CA GLN A 317 4.13 -10.17 17.78
C GLN A 317 2.65 -9.99 17.40
N GLY A 318 2.24 -10.55 16.26
CA GLY A 318 0.86 -10.41 15.76
C GLY A 318 0.57 -9.12 14.95
N SER A 319 1.53 -8.20 14.79
CA SER A 319 1.33 -6.93 14.08
C SER A 319 1.51 -6.99 12.55
N GLY A 320 1.45 -8.19 11.95
CA GLY A 320 1.51 -8.36 10.50
C GLY A 320 2.91 -8.35 9.88
N LYS A 321 3.94 -8.78 10.61
CA LYS A 321 5.35 -8.82 10.19
C LYS A 321 5.57 -9.39 8.78
N SER A 322 4.93 -10.51 8.44
CA SER A 322 5.06 -11.13 7.12
C SER A 322 4.52 -10.24 5.98
N PHE A 323 3.46 -9.45 6.22
CA PHE A 323 3.00 -8.49 5.24
C PHE A 323 3.93 -7.28 5.10
N SER A 324 4.61 -6.86 6.18
CA SER A 324 5.65 -5.82 6.07
C SER A 324 6.80 -6.26 5.17
N MET A 325 7.21 -7.54 5.22
CA MET A 325 8.19 -8.11 4.29
C MET A 325 7.67 -8.07 2.85
N VAL A 326 6.39 -8.44 2.64
CA VAL A 326 5.75 -8.37 1.31
C VAL A 326 5.73 -6.94 0.78
N PHE A 327 5.30 -5.96 1.57
CA PHE A 327 5.29 -4.54 1.18
C PHE A 327 6.69 -4.04 0.82
N TYR A 328 7.70 -4.36 1.65
CA TYR A 328 9.08 -3.96 1.44
C TYR A 328 9.64 -4.50 0.12
N VAL A 329 9.55 -5.80 -0.09
CA VAL A 329 10.05 -6.47 -1.31
C VAL A 329 9.32 -5.97 -2.55
N ARG A 330 7.98 -5.86 -2.49
CA ARG A 330 7.16 -5.37 -3.60
C ARG A 330 7.51 -3.93 -3.97
N LYS A 331 7.74 -3.07 -2.99
CA LYS A 331 8.09 -1.68 -3.21
C LYS A 331 9.47 -1.56 -3.85
N ILE A 332 10.47 -2.33 -3.42
CA ILE A 332 11.78 -2.38 -4.06
C ILE A 332 11.66 -2.83 -5.52
N PHE A 333 10.92 -3.90 -5.80
CA PHE A 333 10.72 -4.38 -7.17
C PHE A 333 10.06 -3.37 -8.11
N ARG A 334 9.30 -2.42 -7.59
CA ARG A 334 8.63 -1.38 -8.37
C ARG A 334 9.44 -0.11 -8.52
N LYS A 335 10.08 0.31 -7.46
CA LYS A 335 10.71 1.63 -7.38
C LYS A 335 12.18 1.63 -7.75
N LEU A 336 12.87 0.49 -7.58
CA LEU A 336 14.30 0.42 -7.82
C LEU A 336 14.61 -0.43 -9.04
N THR A 337 15.47 0.10 -9.90
CA THR A 337 16.05 -0.65 -11.00
C THR A 337 17.16 -1.55 -10.47
N GLY A 338 17.13 -2.84 -10.80
CA GLY A 338 18.12 -3.80 -10.36
C GLY A 338 17.63 -5.24 -10.46
N ASN A 339 18.55 -6.16 -10.43
CA ASN A 339 18.27 -7.59 -10.51
C ASN A 339 18.25 -8.23 -9.11
N PHE A 340 17.50 -7.62 -8.19
CA PHE A 340 17.49 -8.02 -6.79
C PHE A 340 16.96 -9.44 -6.58
N THR A 341 17.72 -10.22 -5.78
CA THR A 341 17.28 -11.50 -5.22
C THR A 341 17.07 -11.33 -3.72
N PHE A 342 15.85 -11.60 -3.26
CA PHE A 342 15.58 -11.64 -1.82
C PHE A 342 15.69 -13.06 -1.30
N VAL A 343 16.47 -13.25 -0.22
CA VAL A 343 16.58 -14.50 0.50
C VAL A 343 15.90 -14.34 1.85
N VAL A 344 14.72 -14.92 1.99
CA VAL A 344 13.95 -14.87 3.25
C VAL A 344 14.34 -16.08 4.08
N VAL A 345 14.95 -15.82 5.24
CA VAL A 345 15.48 -16.83 6.14
C VAL A 345 14.63 -16.90 7.41
N THR A 346 14.10 -18.08 7.69
CA THR A 346 13.30 -18.34 8.89
C THR A 346 13.93 -19.45 9.75
N ASP A 347 13.45 -19.60 10.98
CA ASP A 347 13.91 -20.66 11.88
C ASP A 347 12.96 -21.87 11.95
N ARG A 348 11.73 -21.75 11.40
CA ARG A 348 10.67 -22.75 11.47
C ARG A 348 10.04 -23.02 10.12
N ASP A 349 9.81 -24.29 9.81
CA ASP A 349 9.15 -24.74 8.58
C ASP A 349 7.73 -24.15 8.42
N ASP A 350 6.96 -24.10 9.50
CA ASP A 350 5.59 -23.55 9.46
C ASP A 350 5.56 -22.09 9.04
N LEU A 351 6.51 -21.28 9.56
CA LEU A 351 6.66 -19.87 9.21
C LEU A 351 7.17 -19.70 7.79
N ASP A 352 8.14 -20.52 7.35
CA ASP A 352 8.64 -20.51 5.99
C ASP A 352 7.50 -20.73 4.99
N GLY A 353 6.69 -21.76 5.21
CA GLY A 353 5.52 -22.05 4.38
C GLY A 353 4.44 -20.95 4.43
N GLN A 354 4.22 -20.30 5.56
CA GLN A 354 3.25 -19.21 5.68
C GLN A 354 3.73 -17.94 4.95
N ILE A 355 4.98 -17.54 5.15
CA ILE A 355 5.55 -16.36 4.51
C ILE A 355 5.58 -16.58 2.99
N TYR A 356 6.07 -17.72 2.51
CA TYR A 356 6.06 -18.09 1.10
C TYR A 356 4.67 -17.96 0.47
N ARG A 357 3.64 -18.55 1.12
CA ARG A 357 2.25 -18.43 0.64
C ARG A 357 1.75 -16.99 0.60
N ASN A 358 2.14 -16.13 1.55
CA ASN A 358 1.75 -14.73 1.53
C ASN A 358 2.32 -13.98 0.32
N PHE A 359 3.56 -14.25 -0.05
CA PHE A 359 4.17 -13.66 -1.24
C PHE A 359 3.47 -14.13 -2.54
N LEU A 360 3.14 -15.40 -2.66
CA LEU A 360 2.40 -15.93 -3.82
C LEU A 360 0.95 -15.42 -3.86
N ASN A 361 0.23 -15.51 -2.74
CA ASN A 361 -1.18 -15.15 -2.65
C ASN A 361 -1.44 -13.65 -2.86
N THR A 362 -0.41 -12.81 -2.72
CA THR A 362 -0.48 -11.37 -3.01
C THR A 362 -0.03 -11.02 -4.43
N GLY A 363 0.40 -12.00 -5.22
CA GLY A 363 0.93 -11.77 -6.56
C GLY A 363 2.24 -10.96 -6.58
N THR A 364 2.94 -10.87 -5.45
CA THR A 364 4.22 -10.15 -5.36
C THR A 364 5.30 -10.84 -6.16
N VAL A 365 5.22 -12.16 -6.29
CA VAL A 365 6.10 -12.98 -7.10
C VAL A 365 5.29 -14.11 -7.75
N LYS A 366 5.68 -14.52 -8.95
CA LYS A 366 5.12 -15.72 -9.59
C LYS A 366 5.81 -16.97 -9.04
N ALA A 367 5.12 -18.10 -9.00
CA ALA A 367 5.65 -19.34 -8.47
C ALA A 367 6.97 -19.78 -9.17
N GLN A 368 7.13 -19.49 -10.46
CA GLN A 368 8.35 -19.80 -11.21
C GLN A 368 9.57 -18.97 -10.78
N ASP A 369 9.34 -17.77 -10.22
CA ASP A 369 10.38 -16.82 -9.80
C ASP A 369 10.73 -16.96 -8.31
N ALA A 370 9.97 -17.78 -7.57
CA ALA A 370 10.22 -18.13 -6.18
C ALA A 370 10.80 -19.54 -6.06
N ALA A 371 11.61 -19.77 -5.03
CA ALA A 371 12.23 -21.05 -4.76
C ALA A 371 12.25 -21.38 -3.26
N GLN A 372 12.05 -22.65 -2.95
CA GLN A 372 12.25 -23.23 -1.60
C GLN A 372 13.25 -24.37 -1.71
N PRO A 373 14.56 -24.12 -1.55
CA PRO A 373 15.59 -25.15 -1.63
C PRO A 373 15.42 -26.19 -0.52
N LYS A 374 15.59 -27.45 -0.82
CA LYS A 374 15.50 -28.56 0.14
C LYS A 374 16.77 -28.70 0.99
N ASN A 375 17.91 -28.33 0.43
CA ASN A 375 19.23 -28.44 1.07
C ASN A 375 20.17 -27.31 0.61
N SER A 376 21.41 -27.27 1.13
CA SER A 376 22.42 -26.26 0.81
C SER A 376 22.85 -26.28 -0.66
N GLU A 377 22.84 -27.43 -1.33
CA GLU A 377 23.22 -27.56 -2.74
C GLU A 377 22.15 -26.92 -3.65
N GLU A 378 20.86 -27.18 -3.38
CA GLU A 378 19.77 -26.51 -4.09
C GLU A 378 19.75 -25.00 -3.82
N LEU A 379 20.08 -24.56 -2.59
CA LEU A 379 20.20 -23.14 -2.27
C LEU A 379 21.24 -22.47 -3.17
N ARG A 380 22.44 -23.07 -3.30
CA ARG A 380 23.48 -22.57 -4.23
C ARG A 380 22.99 -22.51 -5.67
N ARG A 381 22.36 -23.58 -6.14
CA ARG A 381 21.82 -23.65 -7.51
C ARG A 381 20.80 -22.52 -7.76
N PHE A 382 19.86 -22.28 -6.86
CA PHE A 382 18.84 -21.24 -7.02
C PHE A 382 19.43 -19.82 -6.96
N LEU A 383 20.43 -19.59 -6.12
CA LEU A 383 21.14 -18.30 -6.10
C LEU A 383 21.90 -18.04 -7.40
N GLY A 384 22.43 -19.10 -8.05
CA GLY A 384 23.04 -19.01 -9.37
C GLY A 384 22.06 -18.86 -10.53
N GLN A 385 20.77 -19.20 -10.33
CA GLN A 385 19.71 -19.14 -11.36
C GLN A 385 18.94 -17.79 -11.41
N ASN A 386 19.38 -16.80 -10.69
CA ASN A 386 18.73 -15.49 -10.68
C ASN A 386 17.24 -15.52 -10.26
N LYS A 387 16.89 -16.33 -9.26
CA LYS A 387 15.55 -16.33 -8.67
C LYS A 387 15.28 -15.01 -7.97
N ARG A 388 14.09 -14.46 -8.13
CA ARG A 388 13.72 -13.19 -7.47
C ARG A 388 13.50 -13.34 -5.97
N LEU A 389 12.98 -14.50 -5.53
CA LEU A 389 12.74 -14.83 -4.13
C LEU A 389 13.18 -16.25 -3.81
N VAL A 390 13.95 -16.39 -2.74
CA VAL A 390 14.39 -17.69 -2.19
C VAL A 390 13.98 -17.74 -0.73
N PHE A 391 13.17 -18.74 -0.35
CA PHE A 391 12.74 -18.98 1.03
C PHE A 391 13.53 -20.15 1.59
N THR A 392 14.16 -19.97 2.74
CA THR A 392 15.03 -21.01 3.31
C THR A 392 15.04 -20.98 4.82
N LEU A 393 15.32 -22.15 5.41
CA LEU A 393 15.56 -22.28 6.84
C LEU A 393 17.01 -21.95 7.17
N ILE A 394 17.25 -21.30 8.31
CA ILE A 394 18.60 -21.03 8.82
C ILE A 394 19.42 -22.31 8.98
N GLN A 395 18.76 -23.46 9.29
CA GLN A 395 19.40 -24.76 9.45
C GLN A 395 20.08 -25.26 8.16
N LYS A 396 19.70 -24.76 6.98
CA LYS A 396 20.32 -25.12 5.70
C LYS A 396 21.71 -24.49 5.50
N PHE A 397 22.10 -23.56 6.39
CA PHE A 397 23.46 -23.04 6.49
C PHE A 397 24.33 -23.86 7.45
N ARG A 398 23.88 -25.05 7.90
CA ARG A 398 24.70 -25.98 8.69
C ARG A 398 25.81 -26.57 7.84
N TYR A 399 27.02 -26.69 8.42
CA TYR A 399 28.18 -27.25 7.76
C TYR A 399 29.00 -28.12 8.75
N ALA A 400 29.95 -28.88 8.23
CA ALA A 400 30.79 -29.72 9.05
C ALA A 400 31.58 -28.90 10.07
N GLN A 401 31.65 -29.40 11.31
CA GLN A 401 32.34 -28.72 12.40
C GLN A 401 33.83 -28.56 12.06
N GLY A 402 34.35 -27.33 12.18
CA GLY A 402 35.74 -27.02 11.90
C GLY A 402 36.08 -26.77 10.42
N ALA A 403 35.12 -26.92 9.50
CA ALA A 403 35.32 -26.62 8.09
C ALA A 403 34.78 -25.21 7.72
N THR A 404 35.46 -24.54 6.81
CA THR A 404 35.02 -23.24 6.30
C THR A 404 33.78 -23.40 5.43
N TYR A 405 32.72 -22.61 5.70
CA TYR A 405 31.50 -22.63 4.90
C TYR A 405 31.79 -22.11 3.48
N PRO A 406 31.37 -22.81 2.42
CA PRO A 406 31.63 -22.40 1.06
C PRO A 406 30.85 -21.15 0.67
N VAL A 407 31.43 -20.30 -0.18
CA VAL A 407 30.72 -19.19 -0.79
C VAL A 407 29.64 -19.75 -1.72
N LEU A 408 28.37 -19.36 -1.48
CA LEU A 408 27.24 -19.75 -2.30
C LEU A 408 27.03 -18.81 -3.47
N SER A 409 27.22 -17.49 -3.23
CA SER A 409 27.12 -16.45 -4.24
C SER A 409 27.94 -15.22 -3.84
N GLU A 410 28.66 -14.63 -4.81
CA GLU A 410 29.39 -13.36 -4.64
C GLU A 410 28.60 -12.13 -5.11
N ARG A 411 27.34 -12.32 -5.50
CA ARG A 411 26.47 -11.23 -5.96
C ARG A 411 26.21 -10.23 -4.83
N ASP A 412 26.19 -8.94 -5.16
CA ASP A 412 25.96 -7.81 -4.25
C ASP A 412 24.51 -7.28 -4.30
N ASP A 413 23.71 -7.79 -5.27
CA ASP A 413 22.29 -7.51 -5.42
C ASP A 413 21.38 -8.51 -4.65
N ILE A 414 21.95 -9.27 -3.73
CA ILE A 414 21.22 -10.17 -2.82
C ILE A 414 20.85 -9.42 -1.54
N VAL A 415 19.58 -9.47 -1.16
CA VAL A 415 19.04 -8.94 0.09
C VAL A 415 18.54 -10.08 0.95
N VAL A 416 19.17 -10.29 2.09
CA VAL A 416 18.77 -11.32 3.06
C VAL A 416 17.84 -10.71 4.09
N ILE A 417 16.61 -11.22 4.17
CA ILE A 417 15.62 -10.88 5.19
C ILE A 417 15.61 -12.02 6.22
N VAL A 418 16.00 -11.72 7.45
CA VAL A 418 16.06 -12.72 8.54
C VAL A 418 14.88 -12.51 9.47
N ASP A 419 14.00 -13.52 9.57
CA ASP A 419 12.91 -13.52 10.56
C ASP A 419 13.38 -14.07 11.90
N GLU A 420 12.93 -13.45 13.00
CA GLU A 420 13.28 -13.81 14.39
C GLU A 420 14.81 -13.87 14.64
N ALA A 421 15.54 -12.86 14.17
CA ALA A 421 16.99 -12.76 14.22
C ALA A 421 17.64 -12.81 15.63
N HIS A 422 16.85 -12.74 16.70
CA HIS A 422 17.33 -12.63 18.09
C HIS A 422 17.74 -13.96 18.75
N ARG A 423 17.54 -15.10 18.09
CA ARG A 423 17.82 -16.41 18.70
C ARG A 423 19.32 -16.73 18.72
N THR A 424 19.93 -16.64 19.89
CA THR A 424 21.37 -16.81 20.15
C THR A 424 21.92 -18.19 19.74
N GLN A 425 21.07 -19.23 19.73
CA GLN A 425 21.48 -20.59 19.35
C GLN A 425 21.87 -20.74 17.84
N TYR A 426 21.66 -19.72 17.04
CA TYR A 426 21.98 -19.75 15.61
C TYR A 426 23.23 -18.93 15.23
N LYS A 427 24.08 -18.56 16.20
CA LYS A 427 25.26 -17.70 15.94
C LYS A 427 26.17 -18.30 14.87
N SER A 428 26.55 -19.56 14.95
CA SER A 428 27.39 -20.24 13.95
C SER A 428 26.70 -20.37 12.58
N LEU A 429 25.37 -20.57 12.55
CA LEU A 429 24.61 -20.63 11.30
C LEU A 429 24.53 -19.25 10.62
N ALA A 430 24.40 -18.19 11.40
CA ALA A 430 24.44 -16.82 10.90
C ALA A 430 25.84 -16.44 10.36
N GLU A 431 26.90 -16.90 11.01
CA GLU A 431 28.28 -16.77 10.52
C GLU A 431 28.45 -17.51 9.18
N ASN A 432 27.98 -18.74 9.08
CA ASN A 432 27.98 -19.52 7.84
C ASN A 432 27.17 -18.84 6.72
N MET A 433 25.98 -18.31 7.05
CA MET A 433 25.15 -17.57 6.09
C MET A 433 25.92 -16.38 5.50
N ARG A 434 26.62 -15.63 6.33
CA ARG A 434 27.46 -14.50 5.88
C ARG A 434 28.67 -14.94 5.09
N ALA A 435 29.32 -16.01 5.49
CA ALA A 435 30.43 -16.59 4.72
C ALA A 435 29.93 -17.07 3.35
N GLY A 436 28.72 -17.65 3.29
CA GLY A 436 28.10 -18.10 2.05
C GLY A 436 27.62 -16.98 1.12
N LEU A 437 27.26 -15.82 1.69
CA LEU A 437 26.74 -14.64 0.95
C LEU A 437 27.54 -13.39 1.36
N PRO A 438 28.84 -13.31 1.03
CA PRO A 438 29.75 -12.31 1.57
C PRO A 438 29.43 -10.88 1.12
N ASN A 439 28.72 -10.69 0.01
CA ASN A 439 28.37 -9.38 -0.54
C ASN A 439 26.91 -9.00 -0.36
N ALA A 440 26.08 -9.87 0.24
CA ALA A 440 24.65 -9.62 0.45
C ALA A 440 24.40 -8.51 1.50
N SER A 441 23.28 -7.82 1.35
CA SER A 441 22.73 -6.90 2.35
C SER A 441 21.79 -7.63 3.29
N TYR A 442 21.76 -7.25 4.59
CA TYR A 442 21.01 -7.94 5.63
C TYR A 442 20.00 -7.03 6.33
N LEU A 443 18.74 -7.42 6.35
CA LEU A 443 17.65 -6.79 7.09
C LEU A 443 17.04 -7.80 8.06
N ALA A 444 17.04 -7.48 9.35
CA ALA A 444 16.48 -8.34 10.37
C ALA A 444 15.04 -7.93 10.71
N PHE A 445 14.12 -8.89 10.82
CA PHE A 445 12.78 -8.72 11.39
C PHE A 445 12.70 -9.44 12.72
N THR A 446 12.14 -8.78 13.76
CA THR A 446 12.00 -9.39 15.09
C THR A 446 10.74 -8.94 15.81
N GLY A 447 10.13 -9.87 16.56
CA GLY A 447 8.97 -9.61 17.42
C GLY A 447 9.33 -9.17 18.84
N THR A 448 10.56 -9.35 19.27
CA THR A 448 11.01 -9.02 20.63
C THR A 448 11.91 -7.79 20.64
N PRO A 449 11.71 -6.86 21.59
CA PRO A 449 12.60 -5.71 21.72
C PRO A 449 14.00 -6.15 22.15
N LEU A 450 15.00 -5.57 21.51
CA LEU A 450 16.40 -5.82 21.84
C LEU A 450 16.79 -5.00 23.06
N LEU A 451 16.73 -5.61 24.24
CA LEU A 451 17.08 -4.98 25.51
C LEU A 451 18.51 -5.34 25.95
N GLY A 452 19.32 -4.33 26.22
CA GLY A 452 20.60 -4.45 26.94
C GLY A 452 21.70 -5.27 26.24
N ARG A 453 22.10 -6.41 26.80
CA ARG A 453 23.18 -7.28 26.30
C ARG A 453 22.95 -7.85 24.91
N GLU A 454 21.69 -8.01 24.49
CA GLU A 454 21.31 -8.52 23.17
C GLU A 454 21.57 -7.51 22.03
N ARG A 455 21.68 -6.18 22.34
CA ARG A 455 22.11 -5.17 21.35
C ARG A 455 23.47 -5.51 20.71
N LYS A 456 24.39 -6.14 21.48
CA LYS A 456 25.69 -6.57 20.95
C LYS A 456 25.57 -7.79 20.02
N THR A 457 24.60 -8.66 20.26
CA THR A 457 24.38 -9.85 19.44
C THR A 457 23.70 -9.50 18.11
N THR A 458 22.81 -8.51 18.11
CA THR A 458 22.17 -8.01 16.89
C THR A 458 23.06 -7.08 16.08
N SER A 459 23.98 -6.34 16.72
CA SER A 459 25.04 -5.64 15.98
C SER A 459 25.97 -6.61 15.24
N SER A 460 25.96 -7.88 15.63
CA SER A 460 26.62 -8.97 14.90
C SER A 460 25.72 -9.69 13.88
N LEU A 461 24.38 -9.54 13.93
CA LEU A 461 23.41 -10.13 13.00
C LEU A 461 22.82 -9.13 12.01
N ALA A 462 22.84 -7.84 12.33
CA ALA A 462 22.50 -6.73 11.42
C ALA A 462 23.75 -6.11 10.79
#